data_2705886bc13c4ee672eee58a4ed549a2
#
_entry.id   2705886bc13c4ee672eee58a4ed549a2
#
_cell.length_a   1.000
_cell.length_b   1.000
_cell.length_c   1.000
_cell.angle_alpha   90.00
_cell.angle_beta   90.00
_cell.angle_gamma   90.00
#
_symmetry.space_group_name_H-M   'P 1'
#
loop_
_entity.id
_entity.type
_entity.pdbx_description
1 polymer ?
#
loop_
_entity_poly.entity_id
_entity_poly.type
_entity_poly.pdbx_seq_one_letter_code
_entity_poly.pdbx_strand_id
1 'polypeptide(L)'
;PFFSPRKLLELQAGMYGIKKKDRITDTILKLVSLEKQANSYTRSLSGGMKRRLLVAKALVHQPPIIVLDEPTAGVDVELRNNLWENVKSLNKQGVTIILTTHYLAEAEETCDRIGILNKGSLVALDSTKNLLKRIQTKIVTFFVNQKVNIQNNSLSSINVITNESNQLIVSYEKSKLNISDLIQYINKQNIKIDDISTDDGDLEDVFIRLTKN
;
A
#
# COMPACT_ATOMS: atom_id res chain seq x y z
N PRO A 1 -13.04 -29.23 5.93
CA PRO A 1 -13.58 -29.21 4.56
C PRO A 1 -15.08 -29.46 4.45
N PHE A 2 -15.75 -29.94 5.55
CA PHE A 2 -17.17 -30.30 5.57
C PHE A 2 -18.09 -29.23 6.11
N PHE A 3 -17.57 -28.13 6.66
CA PHE A 3 -18.38 -27.05 7.21
C PHE A 3 -18.53 -25.91 6.17
N SER A 4 -19.64 -25.21 6.28
CA SER A 4 -19.83 -23.93 5.56
C SER A 4 -19.11 -22.79 6.31
N PRO A 5 -18.84 -21.64 5.65
CA PRO A 5 -18.32 -20.44 6.29
C PRO A 5 -19.10 -20.07 7.55
N ARG A 6 -20.42 -19.98 7.45
CA ARG A 6 -21.32 -19.72 8.59
C ARG A 6 -21.04 -20.69 9.76
N LYS A 7 -21.05 -21.99 9.46
CA LYS A 7 -20.86 -23.01 10.51
C LYS A 7 -19.50 -22.92 11.16
N LEU A 8 -18.45 -22.61 10.38
CA LEU A 8 -17.10 -22.39 10.91
C LEU A 8 -17.03 -21.20 11.85
N LEU A 9 -17.61 -20.07 11.48
CA LEU A 9 -17.65 -18.87 12.34
C LEU A 9 -18.47 -19.12 13.60
N GLU A 10 -19.61 -19.80 13.48
CA GLU A 10 -20.43 -20.20 14.64
C GLU A 10 -19.68 -21.12 15.62
N LEU A 11 -18.93 -22.10 15.09
CA LEU A 11 -18.10 -22.98 15.92
C LEU A 11 -16.98 -22.19 16.60
N GLN A 12 -16.29 -21.33 15.83
CA GLN A 12 -15.22 -20.48 16.37
C GLN A 12 -15.74 -19.56 17.48
N ALA A 13 -16.88 -18.90 17.28
CA ALA A 13 -17.52 -18.08 18.30
C ALA A 13 -17.85 -18.88 19.57
N GLY A 14 -18.34 -20.12 19.38
CA GLY A 14 -18.61 -21.02 20.50
C GLY A 14 -17.35 -21.39 21.28
N MET A 15 -16.22 -21.60 20.60
CA MET A 15 -14.92 -21.89 21.23
C MET A 15 -14.42 -20.71 22.08
N TYR A 16 -14.74 -19.48 21.69
CA TYR A 16 -14.46 -18.25 22.48
C TYR A 16 -15.53 -17.97 23.55
N GLY A 17 -16.50 -18.88 23.77
CA GLY A 17 -17.53 -18.74 24.78
C GLY A 17 -18.65 -17.73 24.43
N ILE A 18 -18.72 -17.27 23.18
CA ILE A 18 -19.72 -16.29 22.76
C ILE A 18 -21.09 -16.97 22.65
N LYS A 19 -22.06 -16.49 23.43
CA LYS A 19 -23.45 -16.99 23.42
C LYS A 19 -24.07 -16.76 22.04
N LYS A 20 -24.93 -17.67 21.60
CA LYS A 20 -25.57 -17.59 20.26
C LYS A 20 -26.21 -16.26 19.95
N LYS A 21 -26.88 -15.61 20.94
CA LYS A 21 -27.56 -14.33 20.78
C LYS A 21 -26.60 -13.13 20.54
N ASP A 22 -25.32 -13.30 20.96
CA ASP A 22 -24.29 -12.24 20.91
C ASP A 22 -23.35 -12.40 19.71
N ARG A 23 -23.56 -13.41 18.87
CA ARG A 23 -22.73 -13.70 17.70
C ARG A 23 -23.06 -12.77 16.55
N ILE A 24 -22.02 -12.23 15.94
CA ILE A 24 -22.11 -11.30 14.80
C ILE A 24 -21.73 -11.98 13.46
N THR A 25 -22.04 -13.26 13.33
CA THR A 25 -21.64 -14.09 12.16
C THR A 25 -22.06 -13.47 10.83
N ASP A 26 -23.30 -12.97 10.72
CA ASP A 26 -23.79 -12.34 9.47
C ASP A 26 -23.06 -11.05 9.14
N THR A 27 -22.81 -10.21 10.15
CA THR A 27 -22.04 -8.97 10.00
C THR A 27 -20.63 -9.28 9.50
N ILE A 28 -19.97 -10.29 10.05
CA ILE A 28 -18.62 -10.70 9.62
C ILE A 28 -18.64 -11.27 8.21
N LEU A 29 -19.61 -12.10 7.85
CA LEU A 29 -19.74 -12.62 6.48
C LEU A 29 -19.91 -11.51 5.47
N LYS A 30 -20.68 -10.48 5.80
CA LYS A 30 -20.84 -9.29 4.98
C LYS A 30 -19.53 -8.51 4.85
N LEU A 31 -18.84 -8.30 5.98
CA LEU A 31 -17.57 -7.58 6.03
C LEU A 31 -16.50 -8.20 5.11
N VAL A 32 -16.46 -9.54 5.00
CA VAL A 32 -15.52 -10.24 4.12
C VAL A 32 -16.11 -10.64 2.77
N SER A 33 -17.31 -10.15 2.41
CA SER A 33 -18.03 -10.41 1.14
C SER A 33 -18.18 -11.92 0.86
N LEU A 34 -18.66 -12.67 1.86
CA LEU A 34 -18.91 -14.11 1.78
C LEU A 34 -20.39 -14.48 2.07
N GLU A 35 -21.32 -13.53 2.03
CA GLU A 35 -22.75 -13.79 2.32
C GLU A 35 -23.33 -14.81 1.35
N LYS A 36 -23.04 -14.66 0.05
CA LYS A 36 -23.54 -15.58 -0.99
C LYS A 36 -23.03 -17.00 -0.81
N GLN A 37 -21.83 -17.16 -0.22
CA GLN A 37 -21.18 -18.43 0.05
C GLN A 37 -21.35 -18.91 1.50
N ALA A 38 -22.14 -18.20 2.32
CA ALA A 38 -22.26 -18.47 3.74
C ALA A 38 -22.61 -19.93 4.07
N ASN A 39 -23.42 -20.57 3.24
CA ASN A 39 -23.88 -21.95 3.42
C ASN A 39 -23.24 -22.96 2.43
N SER A 40 -22.35 -22.52 1.54
CA SER A 40 -21.60 -23.38 0.63
C SER A 40 -20.54 -24.20 1.39
N TYR A 41 -20.13 -25.35 0.87
CA TYR A 41 -19.01 -26.06 1.47
C TYR A 41 -17.70 -25.28 1.31
N THR A 42 -16.89 -25.19 2.38
CA THR A 42 -15.60 -24.47 2.32
C THR A 42 -14.62 -25.05 1.30
N ARG A 43 -14.76 -26.33 0.94
CA ARG A 43 -13.95 -26.96 -0.13
C ARG A 43 -14.20 -26.35 -1.52
N SER A 44 -15.41 -25.83 -1.78
CA SER A 44 -15.79 -25.22 -3.04
C SER A 44 -15.38 -23.73 -3.16
N LEU A 45 -14.84 -23.16 -2.11
CA LEU A 45 -14.37 -21.78 -2.12
C LEU A 45 -13.07 -21.66 -2.89
N SER A 46 -12.91 -20.54 -3.63
CA SER A 46 -11.64 -20.16 -4.25
C SER A 46 -10.56 -19.87 -3.19
N GLY A 47 -9.30 -19.79 -3.61
CA GLY A 47 -8.18 -19.45 -2.72
C GLY A 47 -8.41 -18.12 -1.99
N GLY A 48 -8.81 -17.07 -2.72
CA GLY A 48 -9.12 -15.77 -2.15
C GLY A 48 -10.32 -15.80 -1.20
N MET A 49 -11.38 -16.57 -1.49
CA MET A 49 -12.51 -16.76 -0.57
C MET A 49 -12.07 -17.47 0.73
N LYS A 50 -11.22 -18.49 0.64
CA LYS A 50 -10.66 -19.16 1.82
C LYS A 50 -9.85 -18.20 2.68
N ARG A 51 -9.04 -17.33 2.06
CA ARG A 51 -8.23 -16.33 2.78
C ARG A 51 -9.13 -15.32 3.50
N ARG A 52 -10.16 -14.81 2.84
CA ARG A 52 -11.16 -13.92 3.48
C ARG A 52 -11.90 -14.60 4.64
N LEU A 53 -12.17 -15.90 4.53
CA LEU A 53 -12.75 -16.67 5.63
C LEU A 53 -11.78 -16.80 6.83
N LEU A 54 -10.46 -16.86 6.61
CA LEU A 54 -9.47 -16.82 7.70
C LEU A 54 -9.49 -15.47 8.42
N VAL A 55 -9.58 -14.36 7.68
CA VAL A 55 -9.76 -13.03 8.28
C VAL A 55 -11.06 -12.98 9.09
N ALA A 56 -12.19 -13.49 8.54
CA ALA A 56 -13.46 -13.56 9.24
C ALA A 56 -13.35 -14.33 10.57
N LYS A 57 -12.59 -15.44 10.61
CA LYS A 57 -12.35 -16.20 11.83
C LYS A 57 -11.62 -15.41 12.90
N ALA A 58 -10.65 -14.57 12.51
CA ALA A 58 -9.93 -13.70 13.44
C ALA A 58 -10.82 -12.61 14.07
N LEU A 59 -11.90 -12.22 13.38
CA LEU A 59 -12.82 -11.18 13.82
C LEU A 59 -13.96 -11.67 14.73
N VAL A 60 -14.21 -12.97 14.77
CA VAL A 60 -15.41 -13.54 15.37
C VAL A 60 -15.59 -13.24 16.86
N HIS A 61 -14.50 -13.02 17.57
CA HIS A 61 -14.50 -12.73 19.01
C HIS A 61 -14.21 -11.24 19.31
N GLN A 62 -14.25 -10.38 18.29
CA GLN A 62 -14.06 -8.93 18.40
C GLN A 62 -12.79 -8.55 19.21
N PRO A 63 -11.61 -9.02 18.80
CA PRO A 63 -10.39 -8.78 19.56
C PRO A 63 -9.98 -7.30 19.47
N PRO A 64 -9.32 -6.76 20.51
CA PRO A 64 -8.77 -5.39 20.46
C PRO A 64 -7.54 -5.27 19.56
N ILE A 65 -6.87 -6.39 19.23
CA ILE A 65 -5.70 -6.46 18.35
C ILE A 65 -5.92 -7.60 17.35
N ILE A 66 -5.67 -7.31 16.07
CA ILE A 66 -5.74 -8.29 14.98
C ILE A 66 -4.38 -8.35 14.30
N VAL A 67 -3.90 -9.57 14.06
CA VAL A 67 -2.69 -9.82 13.26
C VAL A 67 -3.12 -10.45 11.94
N LEU A 68 -2.79 -9.81 10.83
CA LEU A 68 -3.08 -10.25 9.47
C LEU A 68 -1.78 -10.54 8.73
N ASP A 69 -1.58 -11.79 8.35
CA ASP A 69 -0.41 -12.21 7.58
C ASP A 69 -0.79 -12.33 6.10
N GLU A 70 -0.21 -11.43 5.27
CA GLU A 70 -0.44 -11.35 3.83
C GLU A 70 -1.94 -11.39 3.45
N PRO A 71 -2.81 -10.52 4.01
CA PRO A 71 -4.26 -10.69 3.92
C PRO A 71 -4.82 -10.58 2.50
N THR A 72 -4.13 -9.91 1.60
CA THR A 72 -4.55 -9.61 0.21
C THR A 72 -3.87 -10.49 -0.84
N ALA A 73 -2.95 -11.37 -0.46
CA ALA A 73 -2.26 -12.23 -1.43
C ALA A 73 -3.25 -13.15 -2.16
N GLY A 74 -3.24 -13.09 -3.51
CA GLY A 74 -4.15 -13.87 -4.36
C GLY A 74 -5.61 -13.40 -4.35
N VAL A 75 -5.87 -12.19 -3.87
CA VAL A 75 -7.20 -11.54 -3.90
C VAL A 75 -7.22 -10.57 -5.09
N ASP A 76 -8.34 -10.55 -5.85
CA ASP A 76 -8.52 -9.59 -6.93
C ASP A 76 -8.65 -8.15 -6.42
N VAL A 77 -8.47 -7.16 -7.32
CA VAL A 77 -8.37 -5.74 -6.98
C VAL A 77 -9.62 -5.21 -6.27
N GLU A 78 -10.81 -5.56 -6.75
CA GLU A 78 -12.07 -5.07 -6.17
C GLU A 78 -12.27 -5.59 -4.74
N LEU A 79 -12.05 -6.88 -4.54
CA LEU A 79 -12.18 -7.52 -3.22
C LEU A 79 -11.06 -7.09 -2.26
N ARG A 80 -9.88 -6.77 -2.78
CA ARG A 80 -8.78 -6.19 -2.01
C ARG A 80 -9.15 -4.82 -1.44
N ASN A 81 -9.69 -3.94 -2.28
CA ASN A 81 -10.15 -2.62 -1.86
C ASN A 81 -11.24 -2.72 -0.77
N ASN A 82 -12.23 -3.57 -0.98
CA ASN A 82 -13.28 -3.83 0.02
C ASN A 82 -12.70 -4.34 1.36
N LEU A 83 -11.68 -5.20 1.32
CA LEU A 83 -11.01 -5.67 2.54
C LEU A 83 -10.34 -4.52 3.28
N TRP A 84 -9.60 -3.66 2.56
CA TRP A 84 -8.92 -2.52 3.16
C TRP A 84 -9.87 -1.48 3.73
N GLU A 85 -10.99 -1.19 3.08
CA GLU A 85 -12.04 -0.33 3.63
C GLU A 85 -12.56 -0.87 4.96
N ASN A 86 -12.81 -2.18 5.03
CA ASN A 86 -13.28 -2.82 6.25
C ASN A 86 -12.22 -2.81 7.36
N VAL A 87 -10.95 -3.07 7.03
CA VAL A 87 -9.83 -3.00 7.98
C VAL A 87 -9.65 -1.57 8.50
N LYS A 88 -9.68 -0.56 7.63
CA LYS A 88 -9.65 0.86 8.01
C LYS A 88 -10.84 1.23 8.91
N SER A 89 -12.04 0.68 8.65
CA SER A 89 -13.23 0.89 9.50
C SER A 89 -13.05 0.31 10.90
N LEU A 90 -12.52 -0.91 11.02
CA LEU A 90 -12.23 -1.54 12.32
C LEU A 90 -11.18 -0.74 13.11
N ASN A 91 -10.14 -0.25 12.45
CA ASN A 91 -9.13 0.59 13.08
C ASN A 91 -9.73 1.90 13.61
N LYS A 92 -10.61 2.57 12.85
CA LYS A 92 -11.35 3.75 13.32
C LYS A 92 -12.24 3.47 14.54
N GLN A 93 -12.67 2.24 14.73
CA GLN A 93 -13.43 1.79 15.90
C GLN A 93 -12.53 1.44 17.10
N GLY A 94 -11.21 1.64 16.98
CA GLY A 94 -10.25 1.43 18.05
C GLY A 94 -9.54 0.06 18.05
N VAL A 95 -9.76 -0.77 17.02
CA VAL A 95 -9.04 -2.04 16.88
C VAL A 95 -7.62 -1.78 16.37
N THR A 96 -6.63 -2.30 17.06
CA THR A 96 -5.24 -2.24 16.59
C THR A 96 -5.01 -3.32 15.53
N ILE A 97 -4.51 -2.92 14.36
CA ILE A 97 -4.22 -3.84 13.25
C ILE A 97 -2.71 -3.94 13.08
N ILE A 98 -2.19 -5.16 13.15
CA ILE A 98 -0.82 -5.48 12.74
C ILE A 98 -0.92 -6.31 11.48
N LEU A 99 -0.26 -5.89 10.42
CA LEU A 99 -0.25 -6.66 9.18
C LEU A 99 1.17 -6.88 8.67
N THR A 100 1.38 -8.02 8.01
CA THR A 100 2.56 -8.25 7.19
C THR A 100 2.15 -8.21 5.73
N THR A 101 2.96 -7.61 4.88
CA THR A 101 2.77 -7.61 3.44
C THR A 101 4.11 -7.40 2.73
N HIS A 102 4.22 -7.90 1.52
CA HIS A 102 5.29 -7.58 0.58
C HIS A 102 4.84 -6.56 -0.48
N TYR A 103 3.58 -6.14 -0.46
CA TYR A 103 3.06 -5.09 -1.32
C TYR A 103 3.27 -3.73 -0.66
N LEU A 104 4.37 -3.05 -1.01
CA LEU A 104 4.79 -1.80 -0.37
C LEU A 104 3.76 -0.68 -0.57
N ALA A 105 3.12 -0.60 -1.73
CA ALA A 105 2.04 0.35 -2.00
C ALA A 105 0.84 0.19 -1.04
N GLU A 106 0.46 -1.05 -0.69
CA GLU A 106 -0.59 -1.29 0.30
C GLU A 106 -0.19 -0.80 1.69
N ALA A 107 1.05 -1.09 2.11
CA ALA A 107 1.57 -0.63 3.40
C ALA A 107 1.60 0.90 3.46
N GLU A 108 2.04 1.56 2.39
CA GLU A 108 2.07 3.02 2.28
C GLU A 108 0.67 3.64 2.41
N GLU A 109 -0.31 3.07 1.71
CA GLU A 109 -1.68 3.61 1.69
C GLU A 109 -2.46 3.34 2.99
N THR A 110 -2.18 2.22 3.67
CA THR A 110 -3.05 1.73 4.75
C THR A 110 -2.47 1.82 6.14
N CYS A 111 -1.14 1.91 6.30
CA CYS A 111 -0.48 1.85 7.60
C CYS A 111 -0.07 3.23 8.11
N ASP A 112 -0.37 3.50 9.38
CA ASP A 112 0.12 4.71 10.08
C ASP A 112 1.62 4.60 10.38
N ARG A 113 2.10 3.38 10.70
CA ARG A 113 3.49 3.08 11.04
C ARG A 113 3.93 1.81 10.31
N ILE A 114 5.17 1.81 9.86
CA ILE A 114 5.75 0.70 9.11
C ILE A 114 7.06 0.26 9.73
N GLY A 115 7.21 -1.04 9.94
CA GLY A 115 8.46 -1.69 10.30
C GLY A 115 9.04 -2.40 9.07
N ILE A 116 10.26 -2.05 8.68
CA ILE A 116 10.97 -2.70 7.56
C ILE A 116 11.88 -3.78 8.12
N LEU A 117 11.66 -5.01 7.69
CA LEU A 117 12.47 -6.17 8.06
C LEU A 117 13.43 -6.54 6.92
N ASN A 118 14.70 -6.77 7.25
CA ASN A 118 15.68 -7.29 6.31
C ASN A 118 16.53 -8.37 6.99
N LYS A 119 16.61 -9.56 6.39
CA LYS A 119 17.40 -10.71 6.88
C LYS A 119 17.14 -11.00 8.37
N GLY A 120 15.87 -10.95 8.80
CA GLY A 120 15.46 -11.21 10.19
C GLY A 120 15.69 -10.05 11.18
N SER A 121 16.21 -8.92 10.73
CA SER A 121 16.44 -7.74 11.56
C SER A 121 15.49 -6.60 11.21
N LEU A 122 15.03 -5.86 12.22
CA LEU A 122 14.23 -4.65 12.03
C LEU A 122 15.18 -3.49 11.67
N VAL A 123 15.18 -3.08 10.40
CA VAL A 123 16.09 -2.03 9.89
C VAL A 123 15.49 -0.62 9.99
N ALA A 124 14.19 -0.50 10.07
CA ALA A 124 13.49 0.76 10.33
C ALA A 124 12.14 0.51 10.99
N LEU A 125 11.71 1.44 11.85
CA LEU A 125 10.36 1.50 12.42
C LEU A 125 9.99 2.97 12.62
N ASP A 126 9.05 3.47 11.83
CA ASP A 126 8.64 4.88 11.89
C ASP A 126 7.21 5.04 11.36
N SER A 127 6.67 6.27 11.44
CA SER A 127 5.44 6.60 10.72
C SER A 127 5.68 6.56 9.21
N THR A 128 4.65 6.18 8.45
CA THR A 128 4.71 6.17 6.97
C THR A 128 5.20 7.51 6.42
N LYS A 129 4.67 8.61 6.95
CA LYS A 129 5.08 9.98 6.59
C LYS A 129 6.56 10.25 6.83
N ASN A 130 7.13 9.77 7.94
CA ASN A 130 8.54 9.98 8.25
C ASN A 130 9.46 9.10 7.39
N LEU A 131 9.02 7.90 7.05
CA LEU A 131 9.77 7.03 6.11
C LEU A 131 9.84 7.68 4.73
N LEU A 132 8.73 8.17 4.18
CA LEU A 132 8.69 8.85 2.89
C LEU A 132 9.53 10.13 2.88
N LYS A 133 9.60 10.88 3.98
CA LYS A 133 10.50 12.05 4.10
C LYS A 133 11.98 11.72 3.95
N ARG A 134 12.39 10.45 4.10
CA ARG A 134 13.77 10.02 3.87
C ARG A 134 14.16 10.02 2.39
N ILE A 135 13.18 10.13 1.48
CA ILE A 135 13.39 10.27 0.05
C ILE A 135 13.85 11.69 -0.23
N GLN A 136 15.13 11.83 -0.51
CA GLN A 136 15.75 13.14 -0.77
C GLN A 136 15.65 13.56 -2.23
N THR A 137 15.37 12.63 -3.12
CA THR A 137 15.34 12.85 -4.57
C THR A 137 13.90 13.07 -5.03
N LYS A 138 13.73 13.99 -5.99
CA LYS A 138 12.48 14.19 -6.72
C LYS A 138 12.75 14.03 -8.21
N ILE A 139 11.85 13.34 -8.90
CA ILE A 139 11.88 13.21 -10.36
C ILE A 139 10.76 14.09 -10.92
N VAL A 140 11.11 14.87 -11.93
CA VAL A 140 10.16 15.70 -12.67
C VAL A 140 10.29 15.40 -14.15
N THR A 141 9.19 15.03 -14.77
CA THR A 141 9.09 14.81 -16.21
C THR A 141 8.39 16.00 -16.83
N PHE A 142 9.11 16.74 -17.69
CA PHE A 142 8.55 17.79 -18.51
C PHE A 142 8.20 17.21 -19.88
N PHE A 143 6.96 17.39 -20.30
CA PHE A 143 6.53 17.08 -21.66
C PHE A 143 6.78 18.32 -22.52
N VAL A 144 7.55 18.15 -23.59
CA VAL A 144 8.02 19.25 -24.43
C VAL A 144 7.76 18.97 -25.91
N ASN A 145 7.48 20.00 -26.70
CA ASN A 145 7.11 19.84 -28.11
C ASN A 145 8.31 19.71 -29.07
N GLN A 146 9.52 19.69 -28.56
CA GLN A 146 10.76 19.61 -29.34
C GLN A 146 11.79 18.71 -28.67
N LYS A 147 12.67 18.09 -29.47
CA LYS A 147 13.81 17.35 -28.92
C LYS A 147 14.74 18.31 -28.21
N VAL A 148 14.97 18.07 -26.95
CA VAL A 148 15.82 18.91 -26.10
C VAL A 148 17.12 18.19 -25.84
N ASN A 149 18.23 18.81 -26.16
CA ASN A 149 19.55 18.36 -25.81
C ASN A 149 20.16 19.32 -24.78
N ILE A 150 19.85 19.10 -23.50
CA ILE A 150 20.44 19.88 -22.41
C ILE A 150 21.80 19.26 -22.07
N GLN A 151 22.87 19.99 -22.29
CA GLN A 151 24.17 19.59 -21.79
C GLN A 151 24.21 19.75 -20.26
N ASN A 152 24.63 18.70 -19.55
CA ASN A 152 24.63 18.57 -18.07
C ASN A 152 25.47 19.62 -17.30
N ASN A 153 25.95 20.69 -17.91
CA ASN A 153 27.01 21.52 -17.36
C ASN A 153 26.57 22.73 -16.52
N SER A 154 25.27 22.98 -16.32
CA SER A 154 24.87 24.24 -15.70
C SER A 154 24.37 24.16 -14.26
N LEU A 155 24.03 22.99 -13.76
CA LEU A 155 23.56 22.81 -12.38
C LEU A 155 24.09 21.48 -11.83
N SER A 156 25.10 21.54 -10.99
CA SER A 156 25.78 20.37 -10.37
C SER A 156 24.89 19.47 -9.50
N SER A 157 23.62 19.86 -9.32
CA SER A 157 22.64 19.15 -8.48
C SER A 157 21.52 18.47 -9.27
N ILE A 158 21.57 18.48 -10.60
CA ILE A 158 20.53 17.95 -11.47
C ILE A 158 21.12 16.86 -12.36
N ASN A 159 20.50 15.69 -12.35
CA ASN A 159 20.71 14.67 -13.37
C ASN A 159 19.62 14.79 -14.43
N VAL A 160 20.00 15.21 -15.63
CA VAL A 160 19.08 15.27 -16.76
C VAL A 160 19.18 13.99 -17.57
N ILE A 161 18.03 13.31 -17.70
CA ILE A 161 17.88 12.14 -18.56
C ILE A 161 16.93 12.56 -19.68
N THR A 162 17.41 12.69 -20.91
CA THR A 162 16.54 12.93 -22.05
C THR A 162 15.97 11.60 -22.57
N ASN A 163 14.66 11.58 -22.85
CA ASN A 163 13.97 10.46 -23.45
C ASN A 163 13.69 10.76 -24.95
N GLU A 164 13.63 9.72 -25.80
CA GLU A 164 13.33 9.85 -27.25
C GLU A 164 11.92 10.38 -27.57
N SER A 165 11.01 10.39 -26.59
CA SER A 165 9.58 10.72 -26.72
C SER A 165 9.25 12.19 -26.43
N ASN A 166 10.12 13.16 -26.68
CA ASN A 166 9.92 14.57 -26.35
C ASN A 166 9.64 14.81 -24.84
N GLN A 167 10.26 14.04 -23.98
CA GLN A 167 10.20 14.16 -22.53
C GLN A 167 11.57 14.58 -22.01
N LEU A 168 11.58 15.52 -21.08
CA LEU A 168 12.76 15.91 -20.31
C LEU A 168 12.57 15.41 -18.88
N ILE A 169 13.28 14.36 -18.52
CA ILE A 169 13.25 13.79 -17.17
C ILE A 169 14.41 14.38 -16.37
N VAL A 170 14.09 14.99 -15.24
CA VAL A 170 15.06 15.62 -14.34
C VAL A 170 14.93 15.01 -12.96
N SER A 171 16.04 14.52 -12.43
CA SER A 171 16.14 14.07 -11.04
C SER A 171 17.00 15.07 -10.26
N TYR A 172 16.52 15.50 -9.10
CA TYR A 172 17.23 16.46 -8.24
C TYR A 172 17.00 16.18 -6.75
N GLU A 173 17.91 16.69 -5.91
CA GLU A 173 17.76 16.63 -4.45
C GLU A 173 16.83 17.75 -3.95
N LYS A 174 15.75 17.38 -3.24
CA LYS A 174 14.75 18.32 -2.68
C LYS A 174 15.33 19.38 -1.75
N SER A 175 16.48 19.09 -1.12
CA SER A 175 17.17 20.02 -0.22
C SER A 175 17.99 21.10 -0.95
N LYS A 176 18.31 20.87 -2.23
CA LYS A 176 19.22 21.74 -2.99
C LYS A 176 18.51 22.58 -4.04
N LEU A 177 17.32 22.19 -4.47
CA LEU A 177 16.60 22.84 -5.55
C LEU A 177 15.09 22.81 -5.35
N ASN A 178 14.41 23.88 -5.76
CA ASN A 178 12.96 23.96 -5.83
C ASN A 178 12.47 23.72 -7.26
N ILE A 179 11.25 23.19 -7.39
CA ILE A 179 10.62 22.98 -8.70
C ILE A 179 10.48 24.31 -9.48
N SER A 180 10.22 25.40 -8.77
CA SER A 180 10.12 26.75 -9.39
C SER A 180 11.41 27.19 -10.08
N ASP A 181 12.56 26.93 -9.42
CA ASP A 181 13.87 27.25 -9.97
C ASP A 181 14.18 26.40 -11.20
N LEU A 182 13.76 25.12 -11.15
CA LEU A 182 13.88 24.20 -12.27
C LEU A 182 13.04 24.64 -13.49
N ILE A 183 11.79 25.05 -13.27
CA ILE A 183 10.91 25.57 -14.32
C ILE A 183 11.51 26.85 -14.93
N GLN A 184 12.01 27.75 -14.10
CA GLN A 184 12.67 28.97 -14.59
C GLN A 184 13.91 28.66 -15.43
N TYR A 185 14.69 27.66 -14.99
CA TYR A 185 15.86 27.24 -15.75
C TYR A 185 15.48 26.70 -17.13
N ILE A 186 14.47 25.84 -17.22
CA ILE A 186 14.00 25.26 -18.48
C ILE A 186 13.44 26.36 -19.41
N ASN A 187 12.66 27.29 -18.87
CA ASN A 187 12.12 28.43 -19.64
C ASN A 187 13.24 29.33 -20.22
N LYS A 188 14.33 29.53 -19.48
CA LYS A 188 15.51 30.27 -19.96
C LYS A 188 16.22 29.60 -21.16
N GLN A 189 16.04 28.31 -21.34
CA GLN A 189 16.56 27.54 -22.48
C GLN A 189 15.63 27.62 -23.71
N ASN A 190 14.58 28.49 -23.69
CA ASN A 190 13.56 28.59 -24.72
C ASN A 190 12.82 27.27 -25.02
N ILE A 191 12.68 26.41 -24.01
CA ILE A 191 11.95 25.14 -24.09
C ILE A 191 10.52 25.43 -23.65
N LYS A 192 9.58 25.17 -24.54
CA LYS A 192 8.15 25.25 -24.21
C LYS A 192 7.71 23.98 -23.50
N ILE A 193 7.21 24.13 -22.29
CA ILE A 193 6.65 23.04 -21.48
C ILE A 193 5.16 22.94 -21.83
N ASP A 194 4.71 21.74 -22.24
CA ASP A 194 3.31 21.47 -22.53
C ASP A 194 2.60 20.85 -21.31
N ASP A 195 3.29 19.99 -20.53
CA ASP A 195 2.78 19.39 -19.30
C ASP A 195 3.92 19.00 -18.36
N ILE A 196 3.59 18.78 -17.08
CA ILE A 196 4.56 18.41 -16.03
C ILE A 196 3.99 17.25 -15.20
N SER A 197 4.76 16.18 -15.07
CA SER A 197 4.52 15.12 -14.10
C SER A 197 5.61 15.12 -13.04
N THR A 198 5.25 14.88 -11.78
CA THR A 198 6.20 14.82 -10.67
C THR A 198 6.09 13.49 -9.94
N ASP A 199 7.24 12.93 -9.59
CA ASP A 199 7.36 11.75 -8.77
C ASP A 199 8.22 12.09 -7.54
N ASP A 200 7.62 11.98 -6.37
CA ASP A 200 8.27 12.25 -5.08
C ASP A 200 8.93 11.01 -4.48
N GLY A 201 8.85 9.88 -5.19
CA GLY A 201 9.27 8.56 -4.73
C GLY A 201 8.25 7.94 -3.77
N ASP A 202 8.39 6.65 -3.53
CA ASP A 202 7.47 5.84 -2.74
C ASP A 202 8.20 5.00 -1.67
N LEU A 203 7.45 4.18 -0.97
CA LEU A 203 7.99 3.29 0.05
C LEU A 203 8.98 2.26 -0.53
N GLU A 204 8.87 1.93 -1.82
CA GLU A 204 9.79 1.02 -2.49
C GLU A 204 11.20 1.61 -2.58
N ASP A 205 11.32 2.90 -2.87
CA ASP A 205 12.60 3.63 -2.86
C ASP A 205 13.25 3.62 -1.47
N VAL A 206 12.43 3.83 -0.42
CA VAL A 206 12.89 3.76 0.97
C VAL A 206 13.38 2.35 1.30
N PHE A 207 12.61 1.33 0.93
CA PHE A 207 12.94 -0.07 1.16
C PHE A 207 14.25 -0.46 0.48
N ILE A 208 14.40 -0.15 -0.81
CA ILE A 208 15.61 -0.42 -1.59
C ILE A 208 16.83 0.25 -0.95
N ARG A 209 16.70 1.51 -0.54
CA ARG A 209 17.79 2.26 0.10
C ARG A 209 18.25 1.64 1.43
N LEU A 210 17.30 1.17 2.24
CA LEU A 210 17.58 0.60 3.56
C LEU A 210 18.06 -0.86 3.51
N THR A 211 17.81 -1.58 2.43
CA THR A 211 18.11 -3.01 2.31
C THR A 211 19.30 -3.34 1.40
N LYS A 212 19.76 -2.37 0.59
CA LYS A 212 20.91 -2.51 -0.33
C LYS A 212 22.30 -2.42 0.33
N ASN A 213 22.38 -2.36 1.68
CA ASN A 213 23.66 -2.40 2.40
C ASN A 213 23.99 -3.81 2.86
#